data_c40a0bbdd3f23dfb4f3a7d45b66571d8
#
_entry.id   c40a0bbdd3f23dfb4f3a7d45b66571d8
#
_cell.length_a   1.000
_cell.length_b   1.000
_cell.length_c   1.000
_cell.angle_alpha   90.00
_cell.angle_beta   90.00
_cell.angle_gamma   90.00
#
_symmetry.space_group_name_H-M   'P 1'
#
loop_
_entity.id
_entity.type
_entity.pdbx_description
1 polymer ?
#
loop_
_entity_poly.entity_id
_entity_poly.type
_entity_poly.pdbx_seq_one_letter_code
_entity_poly.pdbx_strand_id
1 'polypeptide(L)'
;MAQLSKALFSSTKEDWATPQDFFDKLDEEFHFDLDPCADAENAKCKEYFTKEENGLLKDWGGRRVFCNPPYGRTSTGEWIRKCYEEAKKPGTVVVALIPARTDTRFFHDYIYHKAEIRFIRGRLKFGDSKNSAPFPSMVVVYGQKGN
;
A
#
# COMPACT_ATOMS: atom_id res chain seq x y z
N MET A 1 -1.77 -33.65 -2.32
CA MET A 1 -1.87 -32.87 -1.05
C MET A 1 -0.91 -31.70 -1.01
N ALA A 2 0.35 -31.92 -1.36
CA ALA A 2 1.31 -30.81 -1.40
C ALA A 2 0.85 -29.71 -2.33
N GLN A 3 0.26 -30.07 -3.44
CA GLN A 3 -0.21 -29.10 -4.43
C GLN A 3 -1.38 -28.27 -3.90
N LEU A 4 -2.26 -28.92 -3.15
CA LEU A 4 -3.38 -28.23 -2.53
C LEU A 4 -2.89 -27.23 -1.49
N SER A 5 -1.93 -27.62 -0.68
CA SER A 5 -1.33 -26.71 0.31
C SER A 5 -0.69 -25.51 -0.37
N LYS A 6 -0.01 -25.76 -1.47
CA LYS A 6 0.65 -24.70 -2.23
C LYS A 6 -0.37 -23.70 -2.77
N ALA A 7 -1.50 -24.20 -3.27
CA ALA A 7 -2.56 -23.35 -3.77
C ALA A 7 -3.17 -22.51 -2.66
N LEU A 8 -3.34 -23.10 -1.47
CA LEU A 8 -3.84 -22.37 -0.32
C LEU A 8 -2.88 -21.28 0.11
N PHE A 9 -1.60 -21.56 0.12
CA PHE A 9 -0.61 -20.53 0.47
C PHE A 9 -0.59 -19.42 -0.57
N SER A 10 -0.76 -19.74 -1.84
CA SER A 10 -0.85 -18.73 -2.88
C SER A 10 -2.04 -17.79 -2.65
N SER A 11 -3.18 -18.33 -2.21
CA SER A 11 -4.37 -17.53 -1.96
C SER A 11 -4.25 -16.67 -0.71
N THR A 12 -3.28 -16.99 0.18
CA THR A 12 -3.03 -16.19 1.39
C THR A 12 -1.79 -15.32 1.27
N LYS A 13 -1.24 -15.24 0.07
CA LYS A 13 -0.08 -14.41 -0.19
C LYS A 13 -0.35 -12.96 0.23
N GLU A 14 0.62 -12.35 0.90
CA GLU A 14 0.50 -10.97 1.36
C GLU A 14 1.22 -9.96 0.47
N ASP A 15 2.21 -10.40 -0.28
CA ASP A 15 3.02 -9.50 -1.08
C ASP A 15 2.49 -9.42 -2.51
N TRP A 16 2.05 -8.22 -2.89
CA TRP A 16 1.45 -7.96 -4.19
C TRP A 16 2.15 -6.77 -4.82
N ALA A 17 3.11 -7.05 -5.70
CA ALA A 17 3.90 -5.99 -6.33
C ALA A 17 3.03 -5.10 -7.21
N THR A 18 3.09 -3.80 -6.99
CA THR A 18 2.28 -2.82 -7.72
C THR A 18 2.61 -2.86 -9.20
N PRO A 19 1.60 -2.88 -10.09
CA PRO A 19 1.86 -2.75 -11.54
C PRO A 19 2.57 -1.42 -11.81
N GLN A 20 3.61 -1.47 -12.65
CA GLN A 20 4.44 -0.30 -12.88
C GLN A 20 3.67 0.86 -13.52
N ASP A 21 2.81 0.57 -14.49
CA ASP A 21 2.03 1.61 -15.16
C ASP A 21 1.05 2.29 -14.20
N PHE A 22 0.50 1.54 -13.26
CA PHE A 22 -0.39 2.09 -12.25
C PHE A 22 0.38 3.03 -11.31
N PHE A 23 1.55 2.59 -10.86
CA PHE A 23 2.41 3.42 -10.03
C PHE A 23 2.81 4.70 -10.77
N ASP A 24 3.20 4.58 -12.04
CA ASP A 24 3.67 5.73 -12.80
C ASP A 24 2.63 6.83 -12.89
N LYS A 25 1.36 6.48 -13.02
CA LYS A 25 0.28 7.46 -13.07
C LYS A 25 0.13 8.20 -11.74
N LEU A 26 0.21 7.47 -10.65
CA LEU A 26 0.16 8.11 -9.32
C LEU A 26 1.39 8.96 -9.10
N ASP A 27 2.54 8.50 -9.55
CA ASP A 27 3.79 9.23 -9.38
C ASP A 27 3.79 10.55 -10.14
N GLU A 28 3.12 10.63 -11.27
CA GLU A 28 2.95 11.89 -11.99
C GLU A 28 2.24 12.93 -11.13
N GLU A 29 1.31 12.49 -10.32
CA GLU A 29 0.54 13.40 -9.47
C GLU A 29 1.29 13.73 -8.18
N PHE A 30 1.88 12.73 -7.54
CA PHE A 30 2.41 12.88 -6.18
C PHE A 30 3.93 13.02 -6.09
N HIS A 31 4.67 12.57 -7.09
CA HIS A 31 6.15 12.63 -7.09
C HIS A 31 6.74 11.95 -5.86
N PHE A 32 6.53 10.66 -5.76
CA PHE A 32 6.95 9.87 -4.60
C PHE A 32 8.46 9.84 -4.43
N ASP A 33 8.92 9.85 -3.19
CA ASP A 33 10.35 9.76 -2.89
C ASP A 33 10.67 8.69 -1.84
N LEU A 34 9.66 7.96 -1.35
CA LEU A 34 9.90 6.90 -0.37
C LEU A 34 8.90 5.75 -0.58
N ASP A 35 9.43 4.54 -0.61
CA ASP A 35 8.65 3.30 -0.63
C ASP A 35 9.00 2.52 0.64
N PRO A 36 8.20 2.62 1.70
CA PRO A 36 8.61 2.08 3.02
C PRO A 36 8.40 0.58 3.17
N CYS A 37 7.88 -0.08 2.15
CA CYS A 37 7.56 -1.51 2.23
C CYS A 37 7.97 -2.18 0.94
N ALA A 38 9.27 -2.41 0.75
CA ALA A 38 9.79 -2.89 -0.51
C ALA A 38 11.02 -3.77 -0.31
N ASP A 39 11.53 -4.29 -1.41
CA ASP A 39 12.86 -4.90 -1.43
C ASP A 39 13.61 -4.32 -2.64
N ALA A 40 14.85 -4.76 -2.81
CA ALA A 40 15.69 -4.21 -3.87
C ALA A 40 15.14 -4.46 -5.27
N GLU A 41 14.32 -5.51 -5.42
CA GLU A 41 13.80 -5.89 -6.74
C GLU A 41 12.51 -5.18 -7.08
N ASN A 42 11.66 -4.90 -6.07
CA ASN A 42 10.33 -4.34 -6.35
C ASN A 42 10.15 -2.90 -5.90
N ALA A 43 11.18 -2.27 -5.36
CA ALA A 43 11.09 -0.90 -4.87
C ALA A 43 10.67 0.04 -5.99
N LYS A 44 9.68 0.89 -5.71
CA LYS A 44 9.17 1.85 -6.68
C LYS A 44 9.88 3.20 -6.59
N CYS A 45 10.54 3.45 -5.50
CA CYS A 45 11.24 4.72 -5.26
C CYS A 45 12.71 4.47 -5.06
N LYS A 46 13.51 5.52 -5.28
CA LYS A 46 14.95 5.45 -5.09
C LYS A 46 15.28 5.14 -3.65
N GLU A 47 14.56 5.75 -2.72
CA GLU A 47 14.70 5.45 -1.30
C GLU A 47 13.59 4.51 -0.88
N TYR A 48 13.95 3.45 -0.16
CA TYR A 48 12.97 2.46 0.28
C TYR A 48 13.47 1.78 1.55
N PHE A 49 12.52 1.17 2.28
CA PHE A 49 12.86 0.37 3.45
C PHE A 49 12.50 -1.07 3.18
N THR A 50 13.41 -1.97 3.53
CA THR A 50 13.21 -3.40 3.37
C THR A 50 12.49 -3.97 4.58
N LYS A 51 12.09 -5.23 4.47
CA LYS A 51 11.45 -5.94 5.57
C LYS A 51 12.34 -5.97 6.80
N GLU A 52 13.65 -6.18 6.60
CA GLU A 52 14.61 -6.21 7.70
C GLU A 52 14.72 -4.87 8.39
N GLU A 53 14.65 -3.80 7.62
CA GLU A 53 14.70 -2.45 8.18
C GLU A 53 13.41 -2.06 8.88
N ASN A 54 12.32 -2.66 8.46
CA ASN A 54 10.97 -2.47 9.01
C ASN A 54 10.49 -1.02 8.95
N GLY A 55 9.86 -0.70 7.82
CA GLY A 55 9.33 0.65 7.60
C GLY A 55 8.36 1.14 8.66
N LEU A 56 7.70 0.20 9.38
CA LEU A 56 6.79 0.58 10.47
C LEU A 56 7.51 1.31 11.61
N LEU A 57 8.82 1.09 11.74
CA LEU A 57 9.60 1.70 12.81
C LEU A 57 10.34 2.96 12.36
N LYS A 58 10.17 3.35 11.10
CA LYS A 58 10.92 4.46 10.54
C LYS A 58 10.10 5.74 10.52
N ASP A 59 10.79 6.86 10.42
CA ASP A 59 10.17 8.17 10.30
C ASP A 59 9.97 8.49 8.82
N TRP A 60 8.75 8.82 8.44
CA TRP A 60 8.40 9.18 7.05
C TRP A 60 8.14 10.69 6.92
N GLY A 61 8.37 11.45 7.97
CA GLY A 61 8.01 12.87 8.01
C GLY A 61 8.66 13.67 6.90
N GLY A 62 7.87 14.54 6.26
CA GLY A 62 8.35 15.40 5.19
C GLY A 62 8.52 14.70 3.86
N ARG A 63 8.11 13.44 3.75
CA ARG A 63 8.30 12.64 2.55
C ARG A 63 7.01 12.47 1.77
N ARG A 64 7.14 12.14 0.51
CA ARG A 64 6.02 11.79 -0.36
C ARG A 64 6.07 10.28 -0.55
N VAL A 65 5.20 9.60 0.17
CA VAL A 65 5.31 8.16 0.40
C VAL A 65 4.32 7.39 -0.43
N PHE A 66 4.79 6.36 -1.13
CA PHE A 66 3.93 5.37 -1.76
C PHE A 66 4.05 4.07 -0.96
N CYS A 67 2.95 3.61 -0.40
CA CYS A 67 2.94 2.43 0.44
C CYS A 67 2.01 1.37 -0.11
N ASN A 68 2.59 0.26 -0.57
CA ASN A 68 1.83 -0.94 -0.92
C ASN A 68 2.20 -1.98 0.12
N PRO A 69 1.47 -2.03 1.24
CA PRO A 69 1.88 -2.87 2.38
C PRO A 69 1.54 -4.34 2.14
N PRO A 70 2.03 -5.23 3.00
CA PRO A 70 1.57 -6.62 2.94
C PRO A 70 0.06 -6.68 3.17
N TYR A 71 -0.61 -7.52 2.41
CA TYR A 71 -2.06 -7.68 2.51
C TYR A 71 -2.35 -8.88 3.41
N GLY A 72 -2.66 -8.64 4.65
CA GLY A 72 -2.95 -9.70 5.59
C GLY A 72 -3.98 -9.24 6.60
N ARG A 73 -4.44 -10.18 7.40
CA ARG A 73 -5.52 -9.95 8.33
C ARG A 73 -5.20 -8.84 9.33
N THR A 74 -3.97 -8.83 9.84
CA THR A 74 -3.55 -7.80 10.79
C THR A 74 -2.54 -6.85 10.21
N SER A 75 -1.68 -7.33 9.30
CA SER A 75 -0.57 -6.53 8.78
C SER A 75 -1.05 -5.30 8.03
N THR A 76 -2.08 -5.43 7.20
CA THR A 76 -2.57 -4.27 6.44
C THR A 76 -3.03 -3.15 7.38
N GLY A 77 -3.74 -3.52 8.45
CA GLY A 77 -4.21 -2.54 9.42
C GLY A 77 -3.09 -1.82 10.14
N GLU A 78 -2.02 -2.55 10.47
CA GLU A 78 -0.86 -1.93 11.12
C GLU A 78 -0.19 -0.91 10.20
N TRP A 79 -0.05 -1.24 8.92
CA TRP A 79 0.55 -0.33 7.96
C TRP A 79 -0.35 0.88 7.69
N ILE A 80 -1.67 0.69 7.65
CA ILE A 80 -2.60 1.80 7.45
C ILE A 80 -2.57 2.73 8.65
N ARG A 81 -2.49 2.20 9.87
CA ARG A 81 -2.33 3.03 11.04
C ARG A 81 -1.05 3.87 10.94
N LYS A 82 0.04 3.24 10.49
CA LYS A 82 1.30 3.96 10.30
C LYS A 82 1.15 5.07 9.25
N CYS A 83 0.49 4.79 8.14
CA CYS A 83 0.24 5.82 7.12
C CYS A 83 -0.52 7.01 7.70
N TYR A 84 -1.55 6.72 8.46
CA TYR A 84 -2.38 7.74 9.10
C TYR A 84 -1.56 8.60 10.05
N GLU A 85 -0.76 7.97 10.91
CA GLU A 85 0.03 8.68 11.91
C GLU A 85 1.14 9.51 11.26
N GLU A 86 1.85 8.92 10.29
CA GLU A 86 2.95 9.65 9.66
C GLU A 86 2.48 10.83 8.83
N ALA A 87 1.31 10.71 8.22
CA ALA A 87 0.77 11.80 7.39
C ALA A 87 0.37 13.03 8.21
N LYS A 88 0.29 12.90 9.53
CA LYS A 88 0.04 14.06 10.41
C LYS A 88 1.25 14.96 10.52
N LYS A 89 2.43 14.44 10.21
CA LYS A 89 3.67 15.22 10.28
C LYS A 89 3.69 16.27 9.18
N PRO A 90 4.24 17.46 9.46
CA PRO A 90 4.24 18.55 8.45
C PRO A 90 4.91 18.13 7.15
N GLY A 91 4.28 18.49 6.04
CA GLY A 91 4.84 18.25 4.71
C GLY A 91 4.82 16.80 4.25
N THR A 92 4.13 15.92 4.95
CA THR A 92 4.09 14.50 4.64
C THR A 92 2.83 14.14 3.87
N VAL A 93 3.01 13.44 2.76
CA VAL A 93 1.91 12.89 1.97
C VAL A 93 2.11 11.38 1.91
N VAL A 94 1.07 10.62 2.20
CA VAL A 94 1.14 9.16 2.14
C VAL A 94 0.00 8.65 1.27
N VAL A 95 0.37 7.88 0.26
CA VAL A 95 -0.60 7.26 -0.65
C VAL A 95 -0.45 5.74 -0.53
N ALA A 96 -1.51 5.07 -0.13
CA ALA A 96 -1.48 3.63 0.06
C ALA A 96 -2.34 2.92 -0.99
N LEU A 97 -1.88 1.76 -1.44
CA LEU A 97 -2.65 0.89 -2.33
C LEU A 97 -2.96 -0.38 -1.56
N ILE A 98 -4.25 -0.65 -1.35
CA ILE A 98 -4.69 -1.80 -0.54
C ILE A 98 -5.96 -2.41 -1.12
N PRO A 99 -6.32 -3.63 -0.71
CA PRO A 99 -7.63 -4.19 -1.05
C PRO A 99 -8.75 -3.35 -0.46
N ALA A 100 -9.84 -3.21 -1.20
CA ALA A 100 -10.97 -2.38 -0.79
C ALA A 100 -11.88 -3.17 0.16
N ARG A 101 -11.44 -3.38 1.38
CA ARG A 101 -12.17 -4.13 2.39
C ARG A 101 -12.82 -3.17 3.37
N THR A 102 -14.02 -2.74 3.02
CA THR A 102 -14.71 -1.65 3.71
C THR A 102 -15.38 -2.07 5.00
N ASP A 103 -15.38 -3.35 5.32
CA ASP A 103 -15.96 -3.87 6.57
C ASP A 103 -14.91 -4.03 7.67
N THR A 104 -13.66 -3.70 7.40
CA THR A 104 -12.59 -3.90 8.37
C THR A 104 -12.56 -2.77 9.40
N ARG A 105 -12.02 -3.11 10.58
CA ARG A 105 -11.86 -2.13 11.65
C ARG A 105 -10.94 -1.01 11.21
N PHE A 106 -9.83 -1.33 10.55
CA PHE A 106 -8.89 -0.28 10.15
C PHE A 106 -9.50 0.68 9.12
N PHE A 107 -10.41 0.20 8.27
CA PHE A 107 -11.08 1.08 7.32
C PHE A 107 -11.85 2.17 8.06
N HIS A 108 -12.60 1.78 9.08
CA HIS A 108 -13.42 2.73 9.82
C HIS A 108 -12.61 3.59 10.77
N ASP A 109 -11.53 3.04 11.33
CA ASP A 109 -10.73 3.78 12.30
C ASP A 109 -9.77 4.79 11.64
N TYR A 110 -9.23 4.45 10.48
CA TYR A 110 -8.13 5.24 9.91
C TYR A 110 -8.36 5.73 8.49
N ILE A 111 -9.40 5.32 7.82
CA ILE A 111 -9.62 5.69 6.41
C ILE A 111 -10.90 6.47 6.22
N TYR A 112 -12.02 5.92 6.62
CA TYR A 112 -13.33 6.50 6.38
C TYR A 112 -13.44 7.85 7.07
N HIS A 113 -13.76 8.90 6.29
CA HIS A 113 -13.81 10.29 6.75
C HIS A 113 -12.47 10.86 7.21
N LYS A 114 -11.36 10.14 7.01
CA LYS A 114 -10.03 10.60 7.42
C LYS A 114 -9.04 10.71 6.28
N ALA A 115 -9.40 10.17 5.12
CA ALA A 115 -8.52 10.16 3.95
C ALA A 115 -9.36 10.31 2.70
N GLU A 116 -8.71 10.71 1.62
CA GLU A 116 -9.33 10.65 0.30
C GLU A 116 -9.25 9.20 -0.17
N ILE A 117 -10.36 8.66 -0.64
CA ILE A 117 -10.41 7.29 -1.13
C ILE A 117 -10.69 7.32 -2.63
N ARG A 118 -9.87 6.61 -3.40
CA ARG A 118 -10.05 6.45 -4.83
C ARG A 118 -10.28 4.98 -5.13
N PHE A 119 -11.50 4.61 -5.42
CA PHE A 119 -11.82 3.23 -5.77
C PHE A 119 -11.36 2.93 -7.19
N ILE A 120 -10.73 1.78 -7.39
CA ILE A 120 -10.20 1.38 -8.68
C ILE A 120 -11.28 0.59 -9.43
N ARG A 121 -11.57 1.02 -10.65
CA ARG A 121 -12.49 0.27 -11.50
C ARG A 121 -11.76 -0.97 -12.03
N GLY A 122 -12.42 -2.12 -11.90
CA GLY A 122 -11.82 -3.38 -12.30
C GLY A 122 -10.81 -3.88 -11.29
N ARG A 123 -10.10 -4.93 -11.64
CA ARG A 123 -9.12 -5.57 -10.77
C ARG A 123 -7.71 -5.38 -11.33
N LEU A 124 -6.76 -5.08 -10.47
CA LEU A 124 -5.37 -4.91 -10.87
C LEU A 124 -4.71 -6.26 -11.12
N LYS A 125 -3.68 -6.25 -11.97
CA LYS A 125 -2.85 -7.42 -12.22
C LYS A 125 -1.50 -7.14 -11.57
N PHE A 126 -1.31 -7.69 -10.39
CA PHE A 126 -0.11 -7.43 -9.61
C PHE A 126 1.09 -8.24 -10.12
N GLY A 127 2.27 -7.64 -10.02
CA GLY A 127 3.51 -8.28 -10.40
C GLY A 127 3.50 -8.68 -11.87
N ASP A 128 3.94 -9.90 -12.13
CA ASP A 128 3.97 -10.46 -13.49
C ASP A 128 2.74 -11.32 -13.79
N SER A 129 1.72 -11.25 -12.94
CA SER A 129 0.53 -12.07 -13.10
C SER A 129 -0.25 -11.68 -14.34
N LYS A 130 -0.72 -12.66 -15.07
CA LYS A 130 -1.64 -12.45 -16.20
C LYS A 130 -3.08 -12.36 -15.72
N ASN A 131 -3.33 -12.78 -14.49
CA ASN A 131 -4.67 -12.82 -13.92
C ASN A 131 -4.92 -11.62 -13.04
N SER A 132 -6.17 -11.20 -13.00
CA SER A 132 -6.59 -10.12 -12.12
C SER A 132 -6.53 -10.59 -10.66
N ALA A 133 -6.32 -9.63 -9.76
CA ALA A 133 -6.33 -9.92 -8.34
C ALA A 133 -7.68 -10.48 -7.91
N PRO A 134 -7.71 -11.32 -6.87
CA PRO A 134 -8.98 -11.88 -6.37
C PRO A 134 -9.77 -10.90 -5.49
N PHE A 135 -9.41 -9.62 -5.51
CA PHE A 135 -10.05 -8.60 -4.68
C PHE A 135 -10.06 -7.27 -5.44
N PRO A 136 -11.01 -6.40 -5.13
CA PRO A 136 -10.94 -5.02 -5.62
C PRO A 136 -9.89 -4.23 -4.84
N SER A 137 -9.38 -3.16 -5.45
CA SER A 137 -8.36 -2.32 -4.83
C SER A 137 -8.85 -0.90 -4.67
N MET A 138 -8.24 -0.19 -3.72
CA MET A 138 -8.48 1.23 -3.56
C MET A 138 -7.17 1.95 -3.23
N VAL A 139 -7.12 3.22 -3.58
CA VAL A 139 -6.01 4.11 -3.24
C VAL A 139 -6.48 5.01 -2.11
N VAL A 140 -5.66 5.13 -1.08
CA VAL A 140 -5.98 5.95 0.10
C VAL A 140 -4.94 7.06 0.17
N VAL A 141 -5.38 8.31 0.17
CA VAL A 141 -4.49 9.47 0.15
C VAL A 141 -4.62 10.23 1.46
N TYR A 142 -3.50 10.36 2.16
CA TYR A 142 -3.41 11.10 3.42
C TYR A 142 -2.51 12.32 3.23
N GLY A 143 -2.89 13.43 3.85
CA GLY A 143 -1.99 14.58 3.99
C GLY A 143 -1.96 15.54 2.83
N GLN A 144 -2.52 15.21 1.69
CA GLN A 144 -2.46 16.03 0.50
C GLN A 144 -3.09 17.41 0.73
N LYS A 145 -4.18 17.43 1.43
CA LYS A 145 -4.93 18.67 1.65
C LYS A 145 -4.30 19.57 2.69
N GLY A 146 -3.30 19.06 3.39
CA GLY A 146 -2.57 19.87 4.36
C GLY A 146 -1.70 20.93 3.69
N ASN A 147 -1.65 20.87 2.40
CA ASN A 147 -0.93 21.83 1.60
C ASN A 147 -1.26 23.26 1.98
#